data_323cdab6c6828929ca8ebe93f2813122
#
_entry.id   323cdab6c6828929ca8ebe93f2813122
#
_cell.length_a   1.000
_cell.length_b   1.000
_cell.length_c   1.000
_cell.angle_alpha   90.00
_cell.angle_beta   90.00
_cell.angle_gamma   90.00
#
_symmetry.space_group_name_H-M   'P 1'
#
loop_
_entity.id
_entity.type
_entity.pdbx_description
1 polymer ?
#
loop_
_entity_poly.entity_id
_entity_poly.type
_entity_poly.pdbx_seq_one_letter_code
_entity_poly.pdbx_strand_id
1 'polypeptide(L)'
;NQLNRDHEYLWMPIAHYQSAGGLYAELRYNYEDSKTISLYGGRTFTANKTVAFSFTPMIGFSAGNFVGLSLAANSELEWKNWYLSSQMQYSMSLSTAATGFYFCWSEAGYSITRNFFTGLAVQFTRQEGANDFQPGLLAGFNFGNVSVPLYVFSPFRSGQYVILGINYEYELKKGKKRDRDKKVVKVK
;
A
#
# COMPACT_ATOMS: atom_id res chain seq x y z
N ASN A 1 -15.96 13.42 33.49
CA ASN A 1 -15.86 12.30 32.55
C ASN A 1 -16.18 12.81 31.15
N GLN A 2 -15.20 13.41 30.49
CA GLN A 2 -15.31 13.84 29.09
C GLN A 2 -14.50 12.82 28.27
N LEU A 3 -15.22 11.98 27.57
CA LEU A 3 -14.71 11.19 26.44
C LEU A 3 -14.61 12.13 25.22
N ASN A 4 -13.61 12.99 25.16
CA ASN A 4 -13.19 13.60 23.90
C ASN A 4 -12.44 12.50 23.13
N ARG A 5 -13.16 11.74 22.32
CA ARG A 5 -12.59 11.01 21.20
C ARG A 5 -12.47 11.99 20.05
N ASP A 6 -11.32 12.68 19.99
CA ASP A 6 -10.93 13.38 18.77
C ASP A 6 -10.70 12.32 17.71
N HIS A 7 -11.66 12.17 16.81
CA HIS A 7 -11.52 11.35 15.62
C HIS A 7 -10.62 12.12 14.65
N GLU A 8 -9.31 11.88 14.71
CA GLU A 8 -8.40 12.39 13.70
C GLU A 8 -8.62 11.59 12.41
N TYR A 9 -9.12 12.28 11.39
CA TYR A 9 -9.20 11.74 10.04
C TYR A 9 -7.89 12.03 9.32
N LEU A 10 -7.16 10.98 8.95
CA LEU A 10 -5.94 11.11 8.17
C LEU A 10 -6.23 10.71 6.71
N TRP A 11 -6.00 11.64 5.80
CA TRP A 11 -6.08 11.41 4.37
C TRP A 11 -4.70 11.05 3.82
N MET A 12 -4.55 9.86 3.21
CA MET A 12 -3.29 9.32 2.70
C MET A 12 -3.39 8.94 1.22
N PRO A 13 -3.36 9.89 0.29
CA PRO A 13 -3.39 9.58 -1.13
C PRO A 13 -2.07 8.97 -1.61
N ILE A 14 -2.19 7.91 -2.40
CA ILE A 14 -1.08 7.26 -3.08
C ILE A 14 -1.41 7.19 -4.56
N ALA A 15 -0.49 7.65 -5.41
CA ALA A 15 -0.60 7.51 -6.86
C ALA A 15 0.63 6.78 -7.39
N HIS A 16 0.44 5.77 -8.22
CA HIS A 16 1.57 5.11 -8.86
C HIS A 16 1.37 4.86 -10.35
N TYR A 17 2.48 4.73 -11.03
CA TYR A 17 2.55 4.48 -12.46
C TYR A 17 3.50 3.32 -12.71
N GLN A 18 3.05 2.37 -13.52
CA GLN A 18 3.87 1.26 -13.99
C GLN A 18 3.89 1.25 -15.52
N SER A 19 5.09 1.26 -16.09
CA SER A 19 5.27 1.11 -17.54
C SER A 19 5.19 -0.37 -17.93
N ALA A 20 4.93 -0.63 -19.20
CA ALA A 20 4.96 -1.99 -19.76
C ALA A 20 6.35 -2.68 -19.65
N GLY A 21 7.44 -1.89 -19.59
CA GLY A 21 8.79 -2.41 -19.35
C GLY A 21 9.11 -2.65 -17.88
N GLY A 22 8.10 -2.48 -16.99
CA GLY A 22 8.25 -2.69 -15.55
C GLY A 22 8.81 -1.49 -14.79
N LEU A 23 9.07 -0.34 -15.44
CA LEU A 23 9.48 0.86 -14.71
C LEU A 23 8.32 1.31 -13.81
N TYR A 24 8.62 1.61 -12.54
CA TYR A 24 7.65 1.95 -11.52
C TYR A 24 7.98 3.29 -10.88
N ALA A 25 6.96 4.11 -10.65
CA ALA A 25 7.05 5.35 -9.90
C ALA A 25 5.82 5.48 -8.98
N GLU A 26 6.02 5.96 -7.76
CA GLU A 26 4.94 6.13 -6.79
C GLU A 26 5.11 7.43 -6.02
N LEU A 27 4.01 8.15 -5.83
CA LEU A 27 3.91 9.36 -5.04
C LEU A 27 2.95 9.10 -3.88
N ARG A 28 3.37 9.44 -2.66
CA ARG A 28 2.60 9.32 -1.43
C ARG A 28 2.50 10.66 -0.72
N TYR A 29 1.42 10.87 -0.01
CA TYR A 29 1.25 12.01 0.90
C TYR A 29 0.69 11.54 2.24
N ASN A 30 1.21 12.06 3.35
CA ASN A 30 0.85 11.68 4.72
C ASN A 30 1.05 10.19 5.07
N TYR A 31 1.90 9.49 4.33
CA TYR A 31 2.10 8.05 4.53
C TYR A 31 3.22 7.74 5.53
N GLU A 32 4.37 8.37 5.38
CA GLU A 32 5.53 8.23 6.27
C GLU A 32 5.36 9.02 7.56
N ASP A 33 4.77 10.20 7.46
CA ASP A 33 4.39 11.08 8.56
C ASP A 33 3.40 12.13 8.05
N SER A 34 2.71 12.82 8.96
CA SER A 34 1.80 13.91 8.61
C SER A 34 2.55 15.01 7.84
N LYS A 35 1.89 15.65 6.88
CA LYS A 35 2.46 16.71 6.03
C LYS A 35 3.78 16.32 5.34
N THR A 36 3.95 15.04 5.02
CA THR A 36 5.11 14.49 4.32
C THR A 36 4.70 14.03 2.93
N ILE A 37 5.48 14.43 1.94
CA ILE A 37 5.38 13.94 0.56
C ILE A 37 6.56 13.02 0.28
N SER A 38 6.30 11.88 -0.38
CA SER A 38 7.34 10.90 -0.70
C SER A 38 7.25 10.48 -2.15
N LEU A 39 8.40 10.37 -2.80
CA LEU A 39 8.54 9.92 -4.18
C LEU A 39 9.40 8.66 -4.21
N TYR A 40 8.88 7.61 -4.81
CA TYR A 40 9.56 6.32 -5.01
C TYR A 40 9.78 6.04 -6.48
N GLY A 41 10.91 5.43 -6.79
CA GLY A 41 11.24 4.88 -8.10
C GLY A 41 11.72 3.45 -7.98
N GLY A 42 11.30 2.59 -8.91
CA GLY A 42 11.62 1.17 -8.85
C GLY A 42 11.36 0.43 -10.14
N ARG A 43 11.37 -0.88 -10.04
CA ARG A 43 11.08 -1.76 -11.16
C ARG A 43 10.24 -2.95 -10.71
N THR A 44 9.16 -3.24 -11.44
CA THR A 44 8.32 -4.41 -11.23
C THR A 44 8.83 -5.58 -12.06
N PHE A 45 9.00 -6.70 -11.40
CA PHE A 45 9.27 -8.01 -11.98
C PHE A 45 8.00 -8.86 -11.85
N THR A 46 7.56 -9.49 -12.92
CA THR A 46 6.35 -10.30 -12.95
C THR A 46 6.64 -11.71 -13.42
N ALA A 47 5.97 -12.68 -12.82
CA ALA A 47 5.95 -14.07 -13.27
C ALA A 47 4.50 -14.55 -13.29
N ASN A 48 4.00 -14.89 -14.48
CA ASN A 48 2.63 -15.31 -14.70
C ASN A 48 2.63 -16.74 -15.27
N LYS A 49 2.51 -17.72 -14.39
CA LYS A 49 2.30 -19.13 -14.75
C LYS A 49 0.98 -19.60 -14.10
N THR A 50 1.05 -20.64 -13.28
CA THR A 50 -0.09 -21.11 -12.48
C THR A 50 -0.44 -20.16 -11.34
N VAL A 51 0.54 -19.41 -10.88
CA VAL A 51 0.45 -18.35 -9.86
C VAL A 51 0.94 -17.08 -10.52
N ALA A 52 0.16 -16.00 -10.44
CA ALA A 52 0.61 -14.67 -10.82
C ALA A 52 1.38 -14.07 -9.64
N PHE A 53 2.58 -13.62 -9.89
CA PHE A 53 3.44 -13.00 -8.88
C PHE A 53 4.05 -11.71 -9.42
N SER A 54 4.06 -10.68 -8.60
CA SER A 54 4.79 -9.45 -8.86
C SER A 54 5.68 -9.08 -7.67
N PHE A 55 6.83 -8.48 -7.98
CA PHE A 55 7.78 -7.96 -7.00
C PHE A 55 8.34 -6.64 -7.50
N THR A 56 8.20 -5.59 -6.68
CA THR A 56 8.59 -4.22 -7.04
C THR A 56 9.51 -3.64 -5.97
N PRO A 57 10.84 -3.87 -6.05
CA PRO A 57 11.79 -3.14 -5.24
C PRO A 57 11.87 -1.68 -5.69
N MET A 58 12.02 -0.77 -4.72
CA MET A 58 12.05 0.67 -4.97
C MET A 58 12.90 1.41 -3.94
N ILE A 59 13.41 2.56 -4.35
CA ILE A 59 14.05 3.54 -3.48
C ILE A 59 13.20 4.80 -3.47
N GLY A 60 13.17 5.50 -2.33
CA GLY A 60 12.36 6.69 -2.18
C GLY A 60 13.06 7.78 -1.38
N PHE A 61 12.56 9.00 -1.57
CA PHE A 61 12.91 10.17 -0.82
C PHE A 61 11.63 10.83 -0.28
N SER A 62 11.67 11.23 0.98
CA SER A 62 10.56 11.89 1.69
C SER A 62 10.98 13.28 2.14
N ALA A 63 10.06 14.22 2.05
CA ALA A 63 10.23 15.62 2.47
C ALA A 63 8.95 16.12 3.16
N GLY A 64 9.14 16.83 4.27
CA GLY A 64 8.06 17.36 5.11
C GLY A 64 8.42 17.22 6.59
N ASN A 65 7.48 16.75 7.41
CA ASN A 65 7.77 16.48 8.82
C ASN A 65 8.78 15.33 8.96
N PHE A 66 8.73 14.35 8.07
CA PHE A 66 9.79 13.36 7.92
C PHE A 66 10.62 13.69 6.67
N VAL A 67 11.93 13.83 6.87
CA VAL A 67 12.92 13.98 5.78
C VAL A 67 13.83 12.76 5.81
N GLY A 68 13.83 11.97 4.74
CA GLY A 68 14.55 10.71 4.75
C GLY A 68 14.68 10.02 3.40
N LEU A 69 15.50 8.96 3.40
CA LEU A 69 15.64 8.01 2.31
C LEU A 69 15.01 6.69 2.72
N SER A 70 14.37 6.02 1.76
CA SER A 70 13.68 4.76 2.01
C SER A 70 14.07 3.69 1.00
N LEU A 71 14.22 2.47 1.50
CA LEU A 71 14.22 1.25 0.69
C LEU A 71 12.86 0.57 0.91
N ALA A 72 12.15 0.27 -0.16
CA ALA A 72 10.84 -0.35 -0.07
C ALA A 72 10.67 -1.47 -1.10
N ALA A 73 9.73 -2.35 -0.86
CA ALA A 73 9.35 -3.40 -1.79
C ALA A 73 7.85 -3.70 -1.65
N ASN A 74 7.17 -3.78 -2.78
CA ASN A 74 5.82 -4.32 -2.89
C ASN A 74 5.89 -5.70 -3.50
N SER A 75 5.11 -6.65 -2.99
CA SER A 75 4.94 -7.98 -3.55
C SER A 75 3.46 -8.34 -3.59
N GLU A 76 3.05 -8.96 -4.68
CA GLU A 76 1.68 -9.44 -4.88
C GLU A 76 1.72 -10.86 -5.42
N LEU A 77 0.82 -11.71 -4.94
CA LEU A 77 0.66 -13.08 -5.38
C LEU A 77 -0.83 -13.37 -5.53
N GLU A 78 -1.21 -13.87 -6.70
CA GLU A 78 -2.58 -14.27 -6.99
C GLU A 78 -2.63 -15.73 -7.43
N TRP A 79 -3.52 -16.49 -6.79
CA TRP A 79 -3.76 -17.88 -7.12
C TRP A 79 -5.24 -18.23 -6.97
N LYS A 80 -5.91 -18.48 -8.09
CA LYS A 80 -7.37 -18.70 -8.13
C LYS A 80 -8.11 -17.52 -7.51
N ASN A 81 -8.78 -17.75 -6.38
CA ASN A 81 -9.54 -16.74 -5.63
C ASN A 81 -8.75 -16.14 -4.46
N TRP A 82 -7.51 -16.57 -4.23
CA TRP A 82 -6.63 -16.08 -3.19
C TRP A 82 -5.74 -14.97 -3.73
N TYR A 83 -5.54 -13.93 -2.92
CA TYR A 83 -4.46 -12.99 -3.12
C TYR A 83 -3.68 -12.77 -1.81
N LEU A 84 -2.41 -12.50 -1.97
CA LEU A 84 -1.50 -12.08 -0.91
C LEU A 84 -0.83 -10.81 -1.40
N SER A 85 -0.80 -9.78 -0.59
CA SER A 85 0.00 -8.59 -0.87
C SER A 85 0.85 -8.24 0.35
N SER A 86 2.03 -7.69 0.09
CA SER A 86 2.89 -7.19 1.15
C SER A 86 3.63 -5.96 0.66
N GLN A 87 3.64 -4.93 1.48
CA GLN A 87 4.42 -3.72 1.33
C GLN A 87 5.38 -3.62 2.50
N MET A 88 6.67 -3.56 2.22
CA MET A 88 7.73 -3.42 3.22
C MET A 88 8.53 -2.17 2.94
N GLN A 89 8.94 -1.47 4.00
CA GLN A 89 9.70 -0.24 3.91
C GLN A 89 10.65 -0.11 5.08
N TYR A 90 11.87 0.30 4.78
CA TYR A 90 12.83 0.78 5.77
C TYR A 90 13.20 2.22 5.43
N SER A 91 12.92 3.13 6.35
CA SER A 91 13.15 4.56 6.18
C SER A 91 14.23 5.04 7.13
N MET A 92 15.26 5.69 6.57
CA MET A 92 16.34 6.33 7.31
C MET A 92 16.06 7.83 7.37
N SER A 93 15.99 8.39 8.58
CA SER A 93 15.88 9.84 8.76
C SER A 93 17.19 10.53 8.38
N LEU A 94 17.09 11.66 7.68
CA LEU A 94 18.17 12.60 7.41
C LEU A 94 18.11 13.81 8.34
N SER A 95 17.12 13.85 9.24
CA SER A 95 16.91 14.90 10.23
C SER A 95 17.12 14.37 11.64
N THR A 96 17.64 15.20 12.54
CA THR A 96 17.74 14.89 13.97
C THR A 96 16.39 15.01 14.69
N ALA A 97 15.39 15.60 14.05
CA ALA A 97 14.04 15.78 14.61
C ALA A 97 13.14 14.54 14.48
N ALA A 98 13.52 13.57 13.66
CA ALA A 98 12.76 12.33 13.44
C ALA A 98 13.70 11.14 13.43
N THR A 99 13.20 9.99 13.83
CA THR A 99 13.93 8.70 13.78
C THR A 99 13.51 7.88 12.58
N GLY A 100 14.42 7.04 12.09
CA GLY A 100 14.11 6.06 11.07
C GLY A 100 13.15 4.97 11.60
N PHE A 101 12.46 4.30 10.70
CA PHE A 101 11.51 3.26 11.03
C PHE A 101 11.51 2.12 10.01
N TYR A 102 11.05 0.96 10.43
CA TYR A 102 10.64 -0.14 9.58
C TYR A 102 9.13 -0.26 9.62
N PHE A 103 8.53 -0.43 8.45
CA PHE A 103 7.09 -0.61 8.27
C PHE A 103 6.83 -1.82 7.38
N CYS A 104 5.82 -2.61 7.73
CA CYS A 104 5.32 -3.70 6.92
C CYS A 104 3.79 -3.73 6.99
N TRP A 105 3.15 -3.75 5.83
CA TRP A 105 1.72 -4.00 5.67
C TRP A 105 1.56 -5.25 4.83
N SER A 106 0.81 -6.23 5.30
CA SER A 106 0.55 -7.46 4.56
C SER A 106 -0.93 -7.83 4.62
N GLU A 107 -1.43 -8.37 3.54
CA GLU A 107 -2.82 -8.80 3.39
C GLU A 107 -2.88 -10.21 2.82
N ALA A 108 -3.85 -10.98 3.29
CA ALA A 108 -4.25 -12.26 2.73
C ALA A 108 -5.77 -12.23 2.52
N GLY A 109 -6.22 -12.26 1.29
CA GLY A 109 -7.63 -12.15 0.96
C GLY A 109 -8.14 -13.28 0.08
N TYR A 110 -9.43 -13.50 0.13
CA TYR A 110 -10.18 -14.47 -0.64
C TYR A 110 -11.38 -13.81 -1.31
N SER A 111 -11.48 -13.92 -2.63
CA SER A 111 -12.62 -13.45 -3.42
C SER A 111 -13.77 -14.45 -3.32
N ILE A 112 -14.77 -14.14 -2.50
CA ILE A 112 -15.98 -14.95 -2.32
C ILE A 112 -16.84 -14.90 -3.58
N THR A 113 -16.95 -13.73 -4.17
CA THR A 113 -17.61 -13.48 -5.46
C THR A 113 -16.72 -12.58 -6.32
N ARG A 114 -17.14 -12.29 -7.56
CA ARG A 114 -16.43 -11.34 -8.43
C ARG A 114 -16.36 -9.92 -7.85
N ASN A 115 -17.31 -9.58 -6.99
CA ASN A 115 -17.49 -8.23 -6.47
C ASN A 115 -17.17 -8.11 -4.98
N PHE A 116 -17.07 -9.22 -4.23
CA PHE A 116 -16.87 -9.20 -2.80
C PHE A 116 -15.69 -10.08 -2.39
N PHE A 117 -14.81 -9.51 -1.59
CA PHE A 117 -13.66 -10.20 -1.00
C PHE A 117 -13.57 -9.93 0.50
N THR A 118 -12.93 -10.83 1.21
CA THR A 118 -12.65 -10.71 2.65
C THR A 118 -11.29 -11.31 2.95
N GLY A 119 -10.74 -10.99 4.11
CA GLY A 119 -9.41 -11.48 4.47
C GLY A 119 -8.91 -10.96 5.79
N LEU A 120 -7.60 -11.08 5.95
CA LEU A 120 -6.85 -10.60 7.08
C LEU A 120 -5.82 -9.58 6.59
N ALA A 121 -5.54 -8.61 7.45
CA ALA A 121 -4.45 -7.65 7.26
C ALA A 121 -3.56 -7.63 8.51
N VAL A 122 -2.30 -7.30 8.32
CA VAL A 122 -1.35 -7.09 9.42
C VAL A 122 -0.56 -5.85 9.12
N GLN A 123 -0.48 -4.96 10.08
CA GLN A 123 0.46 -3.84 10.09
C GLN A 123 1.50 -4.08 11.17
N PHE A 124 2.75 -3.90 10.82
CA PHE A 124 3.88 -3.94 11.74
C PHE A 124 4.75 -2.71 11.56
N THR A 125 5.01 -2.00 12.65
CA THR A 125 5.92 -0.86 12.67
C THR A 125 6.96 -1.06 13.75
N ARG A 126 8.21 -0.76 13.44
CA ARG A 126 9.31 -0.69 14.40
C ARG A 126 9.99 0.66 14.33
N GLN A 127 9.96 1.39 15.43
CA GLN A 127 10.58 2.70 15.55
C GLN A 127 11.16 2.87 16.96
N GLU A 128 12.37 3.42 17.09
CA GLU A 128 13.05 3.66 18.38
C GLU A 128 13.15 2.43 19.31
N GLY A 129 13.22 1.24 18.72
CA GLY A 129 13.25 -0.02 19.48
C GLY A 129 11.88 -0.52 19.95
N ALA A 130 10.83 0.28 19.81
CA ALA A 130 9.44 -0.17 20.04
C ALA A 130 8.90 -0.91 18.80
N ASN A 131 8.16 -1.99 19.06
CA ASN A 131 7.47 -2.76 18.05
C ASN A 131 5.97 -2.56 18.24
N ASP A 132 5.28 -2.22 17.16
CA ASP A 132 3.82 -2.15 17.11
C ASP A 132 3.31 -3.17 16.09
N PHE A 133 2.51 -4.12 16.57
CA PHE A 133 1.92 -5.19 15.76
C PHE A 133 0.40 -5.10 15.84
N GLN A 134 -0.21 -4.84 14.71
CA GLN A 134 -1.64 -4.58 14.59
C GLN A 134 -2.28 -5.56 13.59
N PRO A 135 -2.90 -6.64 14.08
CA PRO A 135 -3.71 -7.53 13.25
C PRO A 135 -5.02 -6.85 12.87
N GLY A 136 -5.52 -7.13 11.68
CA GLY A 136 -6.74 -6.54 11.16
C GLY A 136 -7.61 -7.52 10.39
N LEU A 137 -8.89 -7.18 10.29
CA LEU A 137 -9.87 -7.80 9.43
C LEU A 137 -10.03 -6.95 8.18
N LEU A 138 -10.25 -7.61 7.04
CA LEU A 138 -10.43 -6.99 5.75
C LEU A 138 -11.72 -7.47 5.12
N ALA A 139 -12.51 -6.54 4.59
CA ALA A 139 -13.61 -6.83 3.67
C ALA A 139 -13.68 -5.72 2.62
N GLY A 140 -14.12 -6.03 1.41
CA GLY A 140 -14.20 -5.02 0.38
C GLY A 140 -15.02 -5.42 -0.82
N PHE A 141 -15.31 -4.42 -1.64
CA PHE A 141 -16.08 -4.57 -2.86
C PHE A 141 -15.31 -4.06 -4.07
N ASN A 142 -15.46 -4.77 -5.20
CA ASN A 142 -14.90 -4.41 -6.50
C ASN A 142 -16.04 -3.99 -7.44
N PHE A 143 -15.90 -2.83 -8.07
CA PHE A 143 -16.83 -2.25 -9.04
C PHE A 143 -16.07 -1.86 -10.31
N GLY A 144 -15.88 -2.83 -11.21
CA GLY A 144 -15.07 -2.61 -12.41
C GLY A 144 -13.61 -2.28 -12.05
N ASN A 145 -13.19 -1.05 -12.32
CA ASN A 145 -11.84 -0.56 -12.05
C ASN A 145 -11.67 0.06 -10.65
N VAL A 146 -12.72 0.05 -9.82
CA VAL A 146 -12.71 0.60 -8.46
C VAL A 146 -12.77 -0.53 -7.47
N SER A 147 -11.89 -0.51 -6.47
CA SER A 147 -11.94 -1.38 -5.29
C SER A 147 -12.07 -0.55 -4.03
N VAL A 148 -12.96 -0.96 -3.14
CA VAL A 148 -13.25 -0.27 -1.87
C VAL A 148 -13.00 -1.24 -0.71
N PRO A 149 -11.75 -1.37 -0.23
CA PRO A 149 -11.41 -2.14 0.95
C PRO A 149 -11.74 -1.38 2.24
N LEU A 150 -12.22 -2.09 3.24
CA LEU A 150 -12.40 -1.65 4.62
C LEU A 150 -11.56 -2.53 5.53
N TYR A 151 -10.71 -1.89 6.32
CA TYR A 151 -9.87 -2.56 7.31
C TYR A 151 -10.30 -2.16 8.72
N VAL A 152 -10.35 -3.13 9.62
CA VAL A 152 -10.56 -2.91 11.04
C VAL A 152 -9.35 -3.48 11.77
N PHE A 153 -8.44 -2.62 12.20
CA PHE A 153 -7.22 -3.01 12.92
C PHE A 153 -7.46 -3.10 14.42
N SER A 154 -6.73 -4.02 15.06
CA SER A 154 -6.82 -4.31 16.50
C SER A 154 -8.27 -4.47 16.96
N PRO A 155 -9.11 -5.31 16.28
CA PRO A 155 -10.51 -5.43 16.62
C PRO A 155 -10.68 -5.85 18.09
N PHE A 156 -11.66 -5.27 18.75
CA PHE A 156 -12.00 -5.54 20.17
C PHE A 156 -10.91 -5.15 21.19
N ARG A 157 -9.93 -4.31 20.82
CA ARG A 157 -8.89 -3.80 21.73
C ARG A 157 -8.97 -2.28 21.87
N SER A 158 -8.40 -1.76 22.96
CA SER A 158 -8.12 -0.34 23.08
C SER A 158 -7.10 0.05 22.00
N GLY A 159 -7.41 1.03 21.15
CA GLY A 159 -6.59 1.40 20.00
C GLY A 159 -7.11 0.81 18.67
N GLN A 160 -8.33 0.28 18.65
CA GLN A 160 -9.02 -0.06 17.40
C GLN A 160 -9.17 1.17 16.51
N TYR A 161 -8.84 1.01 15.22
CA TYR A 161 -9.10 2.02 14.21
C TYR A 161 -9.56 1.37 12.90
N VAL A 162 -10.10 2.20 12.03
CA VAL A 162 -10.68 1.77 10.76
C VAL A 162 -10.00 2.53 9.63
N ILE A 163 -9.63 1.82 8.57
CA ILE A 163 -9.17 2.42 7.32
C ILE A 163 -10.15 2.06 6.22
N LEU A 164 -10.64 3.08 5.51
CA LEU A 164 -11.42 2.92 4.29
C LEU A 164 -10.52 3.31 3.11
N GLY A 165 -10.25 2.36 2.23
CA GLY A 165 -9.52 2.59 0.98
C GLY A 165 -10.46 2.81 -0.19
N ILE A 166 -10.00 3.56 -1.18
CA ILE A 166 -10.62 3.66 -2.51
C ILE A 166 -9.49 3.51 -3.52
N ASN A 167 -9.43 2.38 -4.18
CA ASN A 167 -8.40 2.09 -5.17
C ASN A 167 -9.02 2.21 -6.57
N TYR A 168 -8.35 2.91 -7.47
CA TYR A 168 -8.75 3.03 -8.86
C TYR A 168 -7.61 2.61 -9.78
N GLU A 169 -7.89 1.66 -10.67
CA GLU A 169 -6.92 1.17 -11.65
C GLU A 169 -7.31 1.61 -13.05
N TYR A 170 -6.37 2.18 -13.79
CA TYR A 170 -6.59 2.60 -15.17
C TYR A 170 -5.46 2.11 -16.08
N GLU A 171 -5.85 1.33 -17.12
CA GLU A 171 -4.93 0.92 -18.17
C GLU A 171 -4.87 1.99 -19.28
N LEU A 172 -3.70 2.61 -19.46
CA LEU A 172 -3.45 3.50 -20.57
C LEU A 172 -3.31 2.69 -21.88
N LYS A 173 -4.37 2.68 -22.72
CA LYS A 173 -4.30 2.07 -24.05
C LYS A 173 -3.39 2.93 -24.95
N LYS A 174 -2.32 2.37 -25.47
CA LYS A 174 -1.56 2.99 -26.58
C LYS A 174 -2.43 3.06 -27.81
N GLY A 175 -2.56 4.25 -28.41
CA GLY A 175 -3.10 4.41 -29.76
C GLY A 175 -2.37 3.47 -30.73
N LYS A 176 -3.12 2.82 -31.63
CA LYS A 176 -2.70 1.82 -32.63
C LYS A 176 -1.28 2.03 -33.19
N LYS A 177 -0.26 1.52 -32.50
CA LYS A 177 1.00 1.05 -33.11
C LYS A 177 1.71 0.10 -32.14
N ARG A 178 1.71 -1.19 -32.54
CA ARG A 178 2.43 -2.33 -31.95
C ARG A 178 1.96 -2.82 -30.57
N ASP A 179 1.39 -3.98 -30.64
CA ASP A 179 0.90 -4.97 -29.69
C ASP A 179 1.95 -5.45 -28.69
N ARG A 180 2.47 -4.60 -27.79
CA ARG A 180 3.43 -5.06 -26.76
C ARG A 180 3.45 -4.31 -25.43
N ASP A 181 2.69 -3.23 -25.26
CA ASP A 181 2.86 -2.43 -24.03
C ASP A 181 1.51 -2.06 -23.37
N LYS A 182 1.06 -2.86 -22.43
CA LYS A 182 0.02 -2.47 -21.47
C LYS A 182 0.65 -1.65 -20.33
N LYS A 183 0.06 -0.53 -19.99
CA LYS A 183 0.48 0.34 -18.87
C LYS A 183 -0.64 0.36 -17.83
N VAL A 184 -0.31 0.15 -16.57
CA VAL A 184 -1.25 0.18 -15.45
C VAL A 184 -0.93 1.37 -14.55
N VAL A 185 -1.94 2.16 -14.21
CA VAL A 185 -1.87 3.21 -13.18
C VAL A 185 -2.85 2.83 -12.09
N LYS A 186 -2.36 2.66 -10.88
CA LYS A 186 -3.17 2.40 -9.69
C LYS A 186 -3.11 3.62 -8.77
N VAL A 187 -4.24 4.04 -8.22
CA VAL A 187 -4.36 5.09 -7.20
C VAL A 187 -5.02 4.44 -5.98
N LYS A 188 -4.35 4.49 -4.87
CA LYS A 188 -4.82 4.01 -3.56
C LYS A 188 -5.28 5.15 -2.69
#